data_62a752c016e6fa428a390f8106a501e7
#
_entry.id   62a752c016e6fa428a390f8106a501e7
#
_cell.length_a   1.000
_cell.length_b   1.000
_cell.length_c   1.000
_cell.angle_alpha   90.00
_cell.angle_beta   90.00
_cell.angle_gamma   90.00
#
_symmetry.space_group_name_H-M   'P 1'
#
loop_
_entity.id
_entity.type
_entity.pdbx_description
1 polymer ?
#
loop_
_entity_poly.entity_id
_entity_poly.type
_entity_poly.pdbx_seq_one_letter_code
_entity_poly.pdbx_strand_id
1 'polypeptide(L)'
;WEHGSGPCGPCSEIYYDRGEKYGCGKPGCTVGCDCDRYMEVWNVVFSQFDNDGHDHYTELKQKNIDTGMGLERLAVVCQDVDSLFDVDTVMNITNKVSQLTGAFYGQSLKRDVSLRVITDHIRAATFMICDGILPSNEGRGYVLRRLLRRAARHGKLLGVNEPFLYRIVDTVVHENECQYGDLREKQTYITKVIRTEEESFARTIDGGMRIFAEMLAEHQAKGETVFSGADAFKLYDT
;
A
#
# COMPACT_ATOMS: atom_id res chain seq x y z
N TRP A 1 -15.91 -19.11 -4.14
CA TRP A 1 -14.82 -18.59 -4.99
C TRP A 1 -14.67 -19.46 -6.23
N GLU A 2 -14.35 -18.84 -7.31
CA GLU A 2 -14.00 -19.49 -8.57
C GLU A 2 -13.05 -18.60 -9.38
N HIS A 3 -12.33 -19.21 -10.29
CA HIS A 3 -11.30 -18.52 -11.07
C HIS A 3 -11.35 -18.92 -12.54
N GLY A 4 -12.53 -18.79 -13.15
CA GLY A 4 -12.81 -19.27 -14.49
C GLY A 4 -12.91 -20.79 -14.51
N SER A 5 -11.94 -21.48 -15.12
CA SER A 5 -11.84 -22.96 -15.11
C SER A 5 -10.88 -23.44 -14.02
N GLY A 6 -11.16 -24.60 -13.45
CA GLY A 6 -10.33 -25.25 -12.43
C GLY A 6 -11.00 -25.35 -11.07
N PRO A 7 -10.21 -25.59 -10.00
CA PRO A 7 -10.74 -25.75 -8.66
C PRO A 7 -11.55 -24.56 -8.19
N CYS A 8 -12.66 -24.81 -7.50
CA CYS A 8 -13.54 -23.82 -6.92
C CYS A 8 -14.31 -24.36 -5.71
N GLY A 9 -15.02 -23.48 -5.00
CA GLY A 9 -15.82 -23.90 -3.86
C GLY A 9 -16.33 -22.76 -3.00
N PRO A 10 -17.03 -23.05 -1.89
CA PRO A 10 -17.50 -22.04 -0.94
C PRO A 10 -16.35 -21.44 -0.13
N CYS A 11 -16.60 -20.25 0.43
CA CYS A 11 -15.77 -19.64 1.47
C CYS A 11 -16.58 -19.52 2.76
N SER A 12 -15.89 -19.53 3.88
CA SER A 12 -16.43 -19.17 5.18
C SER A 12 -15.48 -18.18 5.84
N GLU A 13 -16.02 -17.12 6.42
CA GLU A 13 -15.22 -16.03 6.97
C GLU A 13 -15.55 -15.84 8.44
N ILE A 14 -14.53 -15.50 9.23
CA ILE A 14 -14.68 -15.17 10.65
C ILE A 14 -14.51 -13.67 10.81
N TYR A 15 -15.55 -13.02 11.32
CA TYR A 15 -15.57 -11.60 11.60
C TYR A 15 -15.53 -11.32 13.10
N TYR A 16 -14.82 -10.27 13.46
CA TYR A 16 -14.84 -9.69 14.80
C TYR A 16 -15.73 -8.45 14.80
N ASP A 17 -16.75 -8.41 15.68
CA ASP A 17 -17.57 -7.21 15.89
C ASP A 17 -16.83 -6.25 16.83
N ARG A 18 -16.34 -5.15 16.29
CA ARG A 18 -15.63 -4.08 17.02
C ARG A 18 -16.57 -3.16 17.80
N GLY A 19 -17.86 -3.39 17.71
CA GLY A 19 -18.88 -2.62 18.39
C GLY A 19 -19.41 -1.43 17.58
N GLU A 20 -20.49 -0.84 18.10
CA GLU A 20 -21.25 0.20 17.40
C GLU A 20 -20.47 1.48 17.11
N LYS A 21 -19.43 1.80 17.89
CA LYS A 21 -18.58 2.98 17.67
C LYS A 21 -17.92 2.99 16.27
N TYR A 22 -17.69 1.81 15.68
CA TYR A 22 -17.12 1.66 14.34
C TYR A 22 -18.17 1.43 13.25
N GLY A 23 -19.44 1.38 13.63
CA GLY A 23 -20.55 1.15 12.72
C GLY A 23 -20.90 2.38 11.88
N CYS A 24 -21.56 2.16 10.75
CA CYS A 24 -22.03 3.24 9.88
C CYS A 24 -23.28 3.99 10.42
N GLY A 25 -23.83 3.58 11.55
CA GLY A 25 -25.05 4.17 12.15
C GLY A 25 -26.34 3.92 11.36
N LYS A 26 -26.29 3.12 10.30
CA LYS A 26 -27.49 2.80 9.49
C LYS A 26 -28.25 1.63 10.09
N PRO A 27 -29.62 1.64 10.03
CA PRO A 27 -30.42 0.46 10.35
C PRO A 27 -29.99 -0.73 9.48
N GLY A 28 -29.85 -1.92 10.08
CA GLY A 28 -29.46 -3.13 9.37
C GLY A 28 -27.95 -3.28 9.15
N CYS A 29 -27.12 -2.50 9.86
CA CYS A 29 -25.67 -2.74 9.88
C CYS A 29 -25.38 -4.15 10.42
N THR A 30 -24.81 -5.00 9.54
CA THR A 30 -24.51 -6.41 9.82
C THR A 30 -23.22 -6.81 9.12
N VAL A 31 -22.79 -8.06 9.29
CA VAL A 31 -21.67 -8.65 8.54
C VAL A 31 -21.88 -8.43 7.03
N GLY A 32 -20.83 -8.01 6.34
CA GLY A 32 -20.86 -7.60 4.93
C GLY A 32 -21.17 -6.11 4.70
N CYS A 33 -21.36 -5.32 5.76
CA CYS A 33 -21.38 -3.87 5.64
C CYS A 33 -19.97 -3.32 5.39
N ASP A 34 -19.84 -2.29 4.52
CA ASP A 34 -18.56 -1.63 4.19
C ASP A 34 -17.97 -0.77 5.33
N CYS A 35 -18.59 -0.77 6.52
CA CYS A 35 -18.07 -0.03 7.66
C CYS A 35 -17.04 -0.86 8.45
N ASP A 36 -16.29 -0.18 9.34
CA ASP A 36 -15.20 -0.77 10.12
C ASP A 36 -15.66 -1.62 11.33
N ARG A 37 -16.99 -1.80 11.52
CA ARG A 37 -17.54 -2.53 12.67
C ARG A 37 -17.20 -4.03 12.60
N TYR A 38 -17.48 -4.66 11.47
CA TYR A 38 -17.27 -6.09 11.28
C TYR A 38 -15.98 -6.31 10.52
N MET A 39 -14.91 -6.58 11.25
CA MET A 39 -13.59 -6.82 10.66
C MET A 39 -13.40 -8.31 10.37
N GLU A 40 -13.28 -8.67 9.10
CA GLU A 40 -12.86 -10.01 8.71
C GLU A 40 -11.43 -10.26 9.19
N VAL A 41 -11.26 -11.26 10.04
CA VAL A 41 -9.94 -11.65 10.58
C VAL A 41 -9.41 -12.92 9.94
N TRP A 42 -10.29 -13.82 9.49
CA TRP A 42 -9.90 -15.11 8.95
C TRP A 42 -10.83 -15.55 7.82
N ASN A 43 -10.24 -16.03 6.72
CA ASN A 43 -10.94 -16.63 5.60
C ASN A 43 -10.60 -18.11 5.51
N VAL A 44 -11.61 -18.95 5.41
CA VAL A 44 -11.53 -20.40 5.22
C VAL A 44 -12.10 -20.75 3.86
N VAL A 45 -11.22 -21.12 2.94
CA VAL A 45 -11.54 -21.39 1.54
C VAL A 45 -11.61 -22.89 1.32
N PHE A 46 -12.70 -23.37 0.75
CA PHE A 46 -12.90 -24.80 0.44
C PHE A 46 -12.72 -25.02 -1.06
N SER A 47 -11.81 -25.91 -1.44
CA SER A 47 -11.69 -26.44 -2.79
C SER A 47 -12.48 -27.73 -2.86
N GLN A 48 -13.68 -27.67 -3.39
CA GLN A 48 -14.61 -28.78 -3.39
C GLN A 48 -14.96 -29.27 -4.79
N PHE A 49 -14.98 -28.37 -5.76
CA PHE A 49 -15.41 -28.63 -7.13
C PHE A 49 -14.32 -28.26 -8.13
N ASP A 50 -14.43 -28.82 -9.33
CA ASP A 50 -13.69 -28.45 -10.53
C ASP A 50 -14.69 -27.89 -11.56
N ASN A 51 -14.47 -26.66 -12.02
CA ASN A 51 -15.26 -25.98 -13.06
C ASN A 51 -14.57 -26.16 -14.41
N ASP A 52 -15.28 -26.68 -15.41
CA ASP A 52 -14.75 -26.85 -16.76
C ASP A 52 -14.64 -25.56 -17.59
N GLY A 53 -15.03 -24.41 -17.01
CA GLY A 53 -15.08 -23.10 -17.67
C GLY A 53 -16.39 -22.85 -18.44
N HIS A 54 -17.37 -23.76 -18.36
CA HIS A 54 -18.69 -23.66 -18.96
C HIS A 54 -19.82 -23.81 -17.92
N ASP A 55 -19.54 -23.47 -16.67
CA ASP A 55 -20.45 -23.57 -15.54
C ASP A 55 -20.87 -25.00 -15.19
N HIS A 56 -20.09 -26.00 -15.60
CA HIS A 56 -20.28 -27.38 -15.16
C HIS A 56 -19.31 -27.70 -14.03
N TYR A 57 -19.86 -28.08 -12.87
CA TYR A 57 -19.12 -28.34 -11.66
C TYR A 57 -19.11 -29.83 -11.35
N THR A 58 -17.92 -30.39 -11.23
CA THR A 58 -17.73 -31.78 -10.79
C THR A 58 -17.02 -31.80 -9.44
N GLU A 59 -17.38 -32.74 -8.56
CA GLU A 59 -16.70 -32.85 -7.27
C GLU A 59 -15.24 -33.28 -7.46
N LEU A 60 -14.32 -32.59 -6.77
CA LEU A 60 -12.93 -33.01 -6.70
C LEU A 60 -12.79 -34.33 -5.96
N LYS A 61 -11.95 -35.22 -6.47
CA LYS A 61 -11.62 -36.51 -5.81
C LYS A 61 -10.97 -36.28 -4.45
N GLN A 62 -10.14 -35.27 -4.34
CA GLN A 62 -9.52 -34.81 -3.09
C GLN A 62 -9.97 -33.36 -2.83
N LYS A 63 -10.77 -33.19 -1.78
CA LYS A 63 -11.21 -31.90 -1.29
C LYS A 63 -10.14 -31.31 -0.38
N ASN A 64 -9.92 -30.00 -0.45
CA ASN A 64 -8.93 -29.29 0.35
C ASN A 64 -9.57 -28.10 1.05
N ILE A 65 -8.96 -27.70 2.15
CA ILE A 65 -9.22 -26.43 2.83
C ILE A 65 -7.94 -25.63 2.77
N ASP A 66 -8.05 -24.43 2.25
CA ASP A 66 -7.01 -23.41 2.32
C ASP A 66 -7.50 -22.28 3.22
N THR A 67 -6.63 -21.72 4.03
CA THR A 67 -7.05 -20.73 5.02
C THR A 67 -6.05 -19.59 5.11
N GLY A 68 -6.56 -18.39 5.27
CA GLY A 68 -5.75 -17.17 5.40
C GLY A 68 -6.25 -16.27 6.52
N MET A 69 -5.32 -15.81 7.36
CA MET A 69 -5.60 -14.88 8.43
C MET A 69 -4.83 -13.57 8.21
N GLY A 70 -5.50 -12.44 8.35
CA GLY A 70 -4.84 -11.13 8.32
C GLY A 70 -4.10 -10.88 9.64
N LEU A 71 -2.76 -10.99 9.65
CA LEU A 71 -1.96 -10.78 10.85
C LEU A 71 -2.22 -9.42 11.49
N GLU A 72 -2.18 -8.35 10.70
CA GLU A 72 -2.43 -7.00 11.20
C GLU A 72 -3.88 -6.80 11.65
N ARG A 73 -4.85 -7.43 10.99
CA ARG A 73 -6.26 -7.38 11.43
C ARG A 73 -6.44 -8.09 12.77
N LEU A 74 -5.80 -9.24 12.94
CA LEU A 74 -5.79 -9.93 14.24
C LEU A 74 -5.10 -9.09 15.31
N ALA A 75 -3.97 -8.44 14.97
CA ALA A 75 -3.26 -7.56 15.89
C ALA A 75 -4.10 -6.36 16.33
N VAL A 76 -4.88 -5.75 15.41
CA VAL A 76 -5.86 -4.68 15.76
C VAL A 76 -6.82 -5.15 16.82
N VAL A 77 -7.36 -6.36 16.68
CA VAL A 77 -8.29 -6.93 17.67
C VAL A 77 -7.61 -7.22 19.00
N CYS A 78 -6.42 -7.85 18.97
CA CYS A 78 -5.71 -8.24 20.19
C CYS A 78 -5.13 -7.05 20.97
N GLN A 79 -4.73 -5.98 20.26
CA GLN A 79 -4.18 -4.75 20.86
C GLN A 79 -5.27 -3.71 21.18
N ASP A 80 -6.53 -3.97 20.76
CA ASP A 80 -7.68 -3.06 20.91
C ASP A 80 -7.38 -1.63 20.39
N VAL A 81 -6.81 -1.56 19.18
CA VAL A 81 -6.46 -0.29 18.53
C VAL A 81 -7.44 0.04 17.39
N ASP A 82 -7.47 1.33 17.00
CA ASP A 82 -8.49 1.83 16.06
C ASP A 82 -8.19 1.49 14.59
N SER A 83 -6.93 1.33 14.23
CA SER A 83 -6.50 1.15 12.84
C SER A 83 -5.34 0.15 12.73
N LEU A 84 -5.17 -0.44 11.54
CA LEU A 84 -3.98 -1.21 11.20
C LEU A 84 -2.68 -0.42 11.39
N PHE A 85 -2.75 0.91 11.21
CA PHE A 85 -1.60 1.80 11.38
C PHE A 85 -1.27 2.10 12.84
N ASP A 86 -2.15 1.71 13.77
CA ASP A 86 -1.96 1.88 15.22
C ASP A 86 -1.40 0.60 15.88
N VAL A 87 -1.29 -0.51 15.10
CA VAL A 87 -0.60 -1.73 15.55
C VAL A 87 0.88 -1.41 15.77
N ASP A 88 1.44 -1.92 16.86
CA ASP A 88 2.78 -1.59 17.37
C ASP A 88 3.89 -1.63 16.30
N THR A 89 4.04 -2.73 15.58
CA THR A 89 5.06 -2.90 14.54
C THR A 89 4.89 -1.93 13.37
N VAL A 90 3.64 -1.62 12.99
CA VAL A 90 3.33 -0.64 11.93
C VAL A 90 3.54 0.78 12.45
N MET A 91 3.13 1.05 13.70
CA MET A 91 3.31 2.35 14.34
C MET A 91 4.79 2.72 14.48
N ASN A 92 5.68 1.75 14.75
CA ASN A 92 7.12 1.99 14.80
C ASN A 92 7.66 2.52 13.46
N ILE A 93 7.19 1.96 12.34
CA ILE A 93 7.53 2.46 11.00
C ILE A 93 6.94 3.87 10.79
N THR A 94 5.67 4.09 11.16
CA THR A 94 5.00 5.39 11.07
C THR A 94 5.74 6.46 11.89
N ASN A 95 6.19 6.11 13.09
CA ASN A 95 6.98 7.00 13.94
C ASN A 95 8.31 7.38 13.31
N LYS A 96 8.97 6.43 12.62
CA LYS A 96 10.18 6.71 11.85
C LYS A 96 9.92 7.67 10.69
N VAL A 97 8.82 7.48 9.96
CA VAL A 97 8.38 8.42 8.91
C VAL A 97 8.12 9.79 9.51
N SER A 98 7.40 9.87 10.63
CA SER A 98 7.12 11.13 11.34
C SER A 98 8.40 11.87 11.74
N GLN A 99 9.37 11.15 12.29
CA GLN A 99 10.67 11.71 12.66
C GLN A 99 11.42 12.32 11.45
N LEU A 100 11.37 11.66 10.30
CA LEU A 100 12.08 12.10 9.11
C LEU A 100 11.38 13.26 8.38
N THR A 101 10.05 13.33 8.48
CA THR A 101 9.24 14.32 7.77
C THR A 101 8.89 15.55 8.64
N GLY A 102 9.03 15.43 9.97
CA GLY A 102 8.57 16.46 10.91
C GLY A 102 7.03 16.54 11.03
N ALA A 103 6.29 15.61 10.44
CA ALA A 103 4.84 15.50 10.54
C ALA A 103 4.46 14.45 11.58
N PHE A 104 3.58 14.79 12.52
CA PHE A 104 3.18 13.87 13.58
C PHE A 104 1.82 13.25 13.27
N TYR A 105 1.75 11.94 13.44
CA TYR A 105 0.53 11.15 13.25
C TYR A 105 -0.53 11.52 14.30
N GLY A 106 -1.79 11.61 13.88
CA GLY A 106 -2.91 11.99 14.72
C GLY A 106 -3.19 13.49 14.82
N GLN A 107 -2.36 14.35 14.23
CA GLN A 107 -2.55 15.80 14.28
C GLN A 107 -3.40 16.37 13.14
N SER A 108 -3.43 15.71 12.01
CA SER A 108 -4.14 16.20 10.81
C SER A 108 -4.45 15.04 9.88
N LEU A 109 -5.73 14.83 9.58
CA LEU A 109 -6.19 13.78 8.67
C LEU A 109 -5.41 13.80 7.32
N LYS A 110 -5.17 14.99 6.77
CA LYS A 110 -4.44 15.14 5.50
C LYS A 110 -2.97 14.67 5.60
N ARG A 111 -2.30 14.96 6.74
CA ARG A 111 -0.94 14.49 7.00
C ARG A 111 -0.92 13.00 7.32
N ASP A 112 -1.90 12.52 8.07
CA ASP A 112 -2.02 11.12 8.45
C ASP A 112 -2.16 10.21 7.22
N VAL A 113 -2.95 10.64 6.21
CA VAL A 113 -3.02 9.93 4.92
C VAL A 113 -1.63 9.80 4.29
N SER A 114 -0.83 10.86 4.29
CA SER A 114 0.52 10.82 3.72
C SER A 114 1.46 9.91 4.52
N LEU A 115 1.40 9.97 5.85
CA LEU A 115 2.18 9.11 6.73
C LEU A 115 1.83 7.62 6.53
N ARG A 116 0.53 7.30 6.46
CA ARG A 116 0.04 5.94 6.18
C ARG A 116 0.51 5.42 4.83
N VAL A 117 0.38 6.24 3.78
CA VAL A 117 0.84 5.85 2.43
C VAL A 117 2.33 5.56 2.41
N ILE A 118 3.16 6.41 3.02
CA ILE A 118 4.60 6.19 3.09
C ILE A 118 4.92 4.90 3.86
N THR A 119 4.31 4.70 5.01
CA THR A 119 4.49 3.52 5.88
C THR A 119 4.15 2.23 5.13
N ASP A 120 2.97 2.16 4.53
CA ASP A 120 2.50 1.00 3.78
C ASP A 120 3.41 0.68 2.60
N HIS A 121 3.71 1.71 1.79
CA HIS A 121 4.46 1.53 0.55
C HIS A 121 5.93 1.19 0.78
N ILE A 122 6.57 1.78 1.78
CA ILE A 122 7.97 1.46 2.07
C ILE A 122 8.12 0.04 2.65
N ARG A 123 7.17 -0.39 3.48
CA ARG A 123 7.12 -1.77 3.96
C ARG A 123 6.97 -2.75 2.79
N ALA A 124 5.97 -2.55 1.95
CA ALA A 124 5.74 -3.38 0.77
C ALA A 124 6.96 -3.39 -0.18
N ALA A 125 7.54 -2.22 -0.48
CA ALA A 125 8.71 -2.11 -1.35
C ALA A 125 9.94 -2.84 -0.79
N THR A 126 10.16 -2.78 0.52
CA THR A 126 11.27 -3.47 1.19
C THR A 126 11.16 -4.99 0.99
N PHE A 127 9.98 -5.57 1.20
CA PHE A 127 9.74 -6.99 0.97
C PHE A 127 9.83 -7.37 -0.51
N MET A 128 9.23 -6.59 -1.42
CA MET A 128 9.30 -6.86 -2.86
C MET A 128 10.76 -6.91 -3.35
N ILE A 129 11.61 -6.00 -2.90
CA ILE A 129 13.03 -5.99 -3.29
C ILE A 129 13.77 -7.17 -2.65
N CYS A 130 13.47 -7.52 -1.41
CA CYS A 130 13.99 -8.72 -0.75
C CYS A 130 13.69 -9.98 -1.56
N ASP A 131 12.49 -10.07 -2.14
CA ASP A 131 12.03 -11.17 -3.00
C ASP A 131 12.58 -11.08 -4.45
N GLY A 132 13.48 -10.13 -4.72
CA GLY A 132 14.18 -10.02 -6.00
C GLY A 132 13.47 -9.18 -7.06
N ILE A 133 12.41 -8.43 -6.71
CA ILE A 133 11.75 -7.53 -7.65
C ILE A 133 12.53 -6.22 -7.72
N LEU A 134 12.82 -5.75 -8.94
CA LEU A 134 13.47 -4.46 -9.19
C LEU A 134 12.52 -3.48 -9.87
N PRO A 135 12.65 -2.16 -9.60
CA PRO A 135 11.85 -1.15 -10.29
C PRO A 135 12.06 -1.22 -11.80
N SER A 136 10.95 -1.29 -12.56
CA SER A 136 10.97 -1.35 -14.02
C SER A 136 9.76 -0.64 -14.62
N ASN A 137 9.65 -0.61 -15.95
CA ASN A 137 8.52 -0.03 -16.67
C ASN A 137 7.38 -1.02 -16.89
N GLU A 138 7.59 -2.30 -16.60
CA GLU A 138 6.65 -3.37 -16.90
C GLU A 138 6.48 -4.35 -15.73
N GLY A 139 5.38 -5.10 -15.75
CA GLY A 139 5.13 -6.21 -14.85
C GLY A 139 5.19 -5.82 -13.37
N ARG A 140 5.71 -6.72 -12.54
CA ARG A 140 5.81 -6.52 -11.09
C ARG A 140 6.72 -5.36 -10.70
N GLY A 141 7.78 -5.12 -11.45
CA GLY A 141 8.70 -4.01 -11.20
C GLY A 141 8.06 -2.63 -11.45
N TYR A 142 7.08 -2.53 -12.34
CA TYR A 142 6.28 -1.31 -12.51
C TYR A 142 5.44 -1.01 -11.27
N VAL A 143 4.85 -2.03 -10.65
CA VAL A 143 4.10 -1.87 -9.39
C VAL A 143 5.02 -1.35 -8.30
N LEU A 144 6.19 -1.97 -8.11
CA LEU A 144 7.20 -1.50 -7.14
C LEU A 144 7.60 -0.05 -7.39
N ARG A 145 7.90 0.31 -8.64
CA ARG A 145 8.23 1.69 -9.01
C ARG A 145 7.11 2.67 -8.66
N ARG A 146 5.86 2.32 -8.93
CA ARG A 146 4.70 3.16 -8.55
C ARG A 146 4.58 3.35 -7.06
N LEU A 147 4.78 2.30 -6.26
CA LEU A 147 4.74 2.40 -4.79
C LEU A 147 5.82 3.36 -4.28
N LEU A 148 7.06 3.21 -4.73
CA LEU A 148 8.17 4.08 -4.32
C LEU A 148 7.92 5.54 -4.72
N ARG A 149 7.50 5.78 -5.96
CA ARG A 149 7.22 7.14 -6.46
C ARG A 149 6.04 7.79 -5.74
N ARG A 150 4.99 7.01 -5.43
CA ARG A 150 3.86 7.50 -4.66
C ARG A 150 4.28 7.86 -3.23
N ALA A 151 5.08 7.05 -2.58
CA ALA A 151 5.63 7.34 -1.25
C ALA A 151 6.50 8.62 -1.27
N ALA A 152 7.41 8.75 -2.25
CA ALA A 152 8.25 9.94 -2.41
C ALA A 152 7.42 11.21 -2.64
N ARG A 153 6.35 11.13 -3.47
CA ARG A 153 5.41 12.23 -3.67
C ARG A 153 4.74 12.64 -2.35
N HIS A 154 4.29 11.69 -1.54
CA HIS A 154 3.70 11.98 -0.24
C HIS A 154 4.73 12.61 0.71
N GLY A 155 6.01 12.25 0.63
CA GLY A 155 7.09 12.94 1.32
C GLY A 155 7.18 14.42 0.93
N LYS A 156 7.13 14.72 -0.37
CA LYS A 156 7.09 16.13 -0.85
C LYS A 156 5.85 16.89 -0.33
N LEU A 157 4.68 16.25 -0.25
CA LEU A 157 3.48 16.86 0.35
C LEU A 157 3.63 17.18 1.85
N LEU A 158 4.51 16.45 2.54
CA LEU A 158 4.88 16.72 3.94
C LEU A 158 6.03 17.72 4.08
N GLY A 159 6.60 18.22 2.96
CA GLY A 159 7.68 19.22 2.95
C GLY A 159 9.09 18.64 2.85
N VAL A 160 9.25 17.33 2.65
CA VAL A 160 10.57 16.73 2.46
C VAL A 160 11.02 16.91 1.01
N ASN A 161 12.17 17.56 0.82
CA ASN A 161 12.71 17.85 -0.50
C ASN A 161 13.85 16.91 -0.93
N GLU A 162 14.41 16.17 0.01
CA GLU A 162 15.51 15.25 -0.24
C GLU A 162 15.05 13.79 -0.18
N PRO A 163 15.76 12.86 -0.84
CA PRO A 163 15.51 11.42 -0.70
C PRO A 163 15.61 10.98 0.77
N PHE A 164 14.61 10.28 1.26
CA PHE A 164 14.50 9.87 2.67
C PHE A 164 13.96 8.46 2.89
N LEU A 165 13.25 7.89 1.90
CA LEU A 165 12.60 6.57 2.02
C LEU A 165 13.60 5.48 2.39
N TYR A 166 14.79 5.50 1.81
CA TYR A 166 15.85 4.55 2.12
C TYR A 166 16.26 4.53 3.60
N ARG A 167 16.02 5.63 4.34
CA ARG A 167 16.35 5.74 5.77
C ARG A 167 15.33 5.05 6.67
N ILE A 168 14.20 4.61 6.11
CA ILE A 168 13.14 3.90 6.83
C ILE A 168 13.38 2.39 6.77
N VAL A 169 14.15 1.90 5.79
CA VAL A 169 14.38 0.47 5.53
C VAL A 169 14.87 -0.27 6.78
N ASP A 170 15.80 0.30 7.54
CA ASP A 170 16.31 -0.33 8.75
C ASP A 170 15.20 -0.59 9.80
N THR A 171 14.28 0.36 9.95
CA THR A 171 13.12 0.18 10.84
C THR A 171 12.21 -0.94 10.33
N VAL A 172 11.92 -0.98 9.02
CA VAL A 172 11.12 -2.08 8.44
C VAL A 172 11.80 -3.42 8.66
N VAL A 173 13.10 -3.50 8.45
CA VAL A 173 13.90 -4.72 8.69
C VAL A 173 13.80 -5.11 10.16
N HIS A 174 14.07 -4.21 11.09
CA HIS A 174 14.05 -4.46 12.54
C HIS A 174 12.71 -5.03 13.01
N GLU A 175 11.60 -4.48 12.53
CA GLU A 175 10.25 -4.92 12.91
C GLU A 175 9.88 -6.30 12.35
N ASN A 176 10.61 -6.81 11.35
CA ASN A 176 10.24 -8.03 10.64
C ASN A 176 11.35 -9.10 10.61
N GLU A 177 12.60 -8.79 10.96
CA GLU A 177 13.74 -9.70 10.82
C GLU A 177 13.65 -10.98 11.66
N CYS A 178 12.91 -10.93 12.77
CA CYS A 178 12.71 -12.12 13.62
C CYS A 178 12.06 -13.27 12.83
N GLN A 179 11.14 -12.94 11.94
CA GLN A 179 10.44 -13.92 11.10
C GLN A 179 11.06 -14.03 9.69
N TYR A 180 11.65 -12.93 9.18
CA TYR A 180 12.16 -12.81 7.83
C TYR A 180 13.64 -12.39 7.85
N GLY A 181 14.53 -13.31 8.24
CA GLY A 181 15.98 -13.07 8.39
C GLY A 181 16.64 -12.53 7.11
N ASP A 182 16.16 -12.94 5.93
CA ASP A 182 16.62 -12.46 4.62
C ASP A 182 16.59 -10.93 4.48
N LEU A 183 15.66 -10.26 5.18
CA LEU A 183 15.58 -8.81 5.16
C LEU A 183 16.85 -8.17 5.70
N ARG A 184 17.39 -8.71 6.80
CA ARG A 184 18.64 -8.22 7.41
C ARG A 184 19.84 -8.51 6.51
N GLU A 185 19.90 -9.70 5.94
CA GLU A 185 20.99 -10.08 5.03
C GLU A 185 21.05 -9.18 3.79
N LYS A 186 19.89 -8.84 3.23
CA LYS A 186 19.78 -8.03 2.00
C LYS A 186 19.60 -6.53 2.24
N GLN A 187 19.59 -6.07 3.48
CA GLN A 187 19.28 -4.68 3.85
C GLN A 187 20.08 -3.64 3.05
N THR A 188 21.38 -3.82 2.93
CA THR A 188 22.25 -2.89 2.19
C THR A 188 21.84 -2.79 0.72
N TYR A 189 21.52 -3.93 0.11
CA TYR A 189 21.03 -3.97 -1.27
C TYR A 189 19.67 -3.29 -1.42
N ILE A 190 18.70 -3.60 -0.56
CA ILE A 190 17.37 -3.00 -0.53
C ILE A 190 17.48 -1.47 -0.41
N THR A 191 18.27 -1.00 0.55
CA THR A 191 18.52 0.43 0.78
C THR A 191 19.07 1.12 -0.46
N LYS A 192 20.02 0.50 -1.15
CA LYS A 192 20.61 1.03 -2.38
C LYS A 192 19.60 1.13 -3.51
N VAL A 193 18.77 0.10 -3.72
CA VAL A 193 17.75 0.09 -4.77
C VAL A 193 16.72 1.19 -4.55
N ILE A 194 16.18 1.30 -3.32
CA ILE A 194 15.20 2.33 -2.96
C ILE A 194 15.80 3.73 -3.16
N ARG A 195 17.00 3.97 -2.65
CA ARG A 195 17.68 5.25 -2.79
C ARG A 195 17.88 5.65 -4.26
N THR A 196 18.33 4.72 -5.08
CA THR A 196 18.57 4.97 -6.52
C THR A 196 17.29 5.35 -7.26
N GLU A 197 16.16 4.63 -7.02
CA GLU A 197 14.87 4.95 -7.64
C GLU A 197 14.32 6.30 -7.12
N GLU A 198 14.46 6.57 -5.82
CA GLU A 198 14.01 7.82 -5.22
C GLU A 198 14.79 9.03 -5.77
N GLU A 199 16.13 8.95 -5.87
CA GLU A 199 16.99 9.98 -6.47
C GLU A 199 16.67 10.20 -7.96
N SER A 200 16.40 9.11 -8.70
CA SER A 200 15.99 9.20 -10.11
C SER A 200 14.63 9.90 -10.24
N PHE A 201 13.68 9.56 -9.39
CA PHE A 201 12.35 10.18 -9.42
C PHE A 201 12.36 11.64 -8.98
N ALA A 202 13.23 12.03 -8.03
CA ALA A 202 13.39 13.41 -7.63
C ALA A 202 13.80 14.30 -8.83
N ARG A 203 14.76 13.83 -9.64
CA ARG A 203 15.16 14.53 -10.88
C ARG A 203 14.02 14.67 -11.89
N THR A 204 13.20 13.62 -12.03
CA THR A 204 12.02 13.64 -12.93
C THR A 204 11.00 14.66 -12.45
N ILE A 205 10.67 14.69 -11.14
CA ILE A 205 9.73 15.66 -10.57
C ILE A 205 10.25 17.10 -10.76
N ASP A 206 11.52 17.34 -10.46
CA ASP A 206 12.10 18.69 -10.56
C ASP A 206 12.09 19.18 -12.02
N GLY A 207 12.35 18.29 -12.99
CA GLY A 207 12.18 18.56 -14.41
C GLY A 207 10.74 18.88 -14.81
N GLY A 208 9.80 18.04 -14.40
CA GLY A 208 8.37 18.25 -14.66
C GLY A 208 7.82 19.53 -14.02
N MET A 209 8.23 19.85 -12.79
CA MET A 209 7.82 21.09 -12.10
C MET A 209 8.34 22.34 -12.80
N ARG A 210 9.55 22.30 -13.37
CA ARG A 210 10.09 23.40 -14.18
C ARG A 210 9.25 23.63 -15.43
N ILE A 211 8.96 22.57 -16.18
CA ILE A 211 8.09 22.64 -17.37
C ILE A 211 6.71 23.17 -17.01
N PHE A 212 6.13 22.67 -15.92
CA PHE A 212 4.84 23.14 -15.43
C PHE A 212 4.86 24.65 -15.08
N ALA A 213 5.89 25.12 -14.41
CA ALA A 213 6.02 26.53 -14.05
C ALA A 213 6.14 27.43 -15.29
N GLU A 214 6.90 27.00 -16.31
CA GLU A 214 7.01 27.72 -17.60
C GLU A 214 5.64 27.78 -18.31
N MET A 215 4.95 26.65 -18.42
CA MET A 215 3.61 26.59 -19.02
C MET A 215 2.59 27.43 -18.25
N LEU A 216 2.62 27.40 -16.92
CA LEU A 216 1.73 28.19 -16.07
C LEU A 216 1.92 29.69 -16.30
N ALA A 217 3.18 30.14 -16.39
CA ALA A 217 3.49 31.55 -16.68
C ALA A 217 2.98 31.99 -18.07
N GLU A 218 3.10 31.14 -19.08
CA GLU A 218 2.57 31.40 -20.41
C GLU A 218 1.04 31.51 -20.44
N HIS A 219 0.34 30.58 -19.75
CA HIS A 219 -1.12 30.59 -19.65
C HIS A 219 -1.61 31.85 -18.89
N GLN A 220 -0.95 32.19 -17.78
CA GLN A 220 -1.28 33.41 -17.02
C GLN A 220 -1.10 34.67 -17.85
N ALA A 221 -0.02 34.77 -18.66
CA ALA A 221 0.22 35.91 -19.55
C ALA A 221 -0.87 36.04 -20.64
N LYS A 222 -1.50 34.92 -21.05
CA LYS A 222 -2.61 34.91 -22.01
C LYS A 222 -3.99 35.06 -21.35
N GLY A 223 -4.06 35.10 -20.03
CA GLY A 223 -5.34 35.12 -19.28
C GLY A 223 -6.11 33.81 -19.31
N GLU A 224 -5.45 32.69 -19.63
CA GLU A 224 -6.02 31.37 -19.70
C GLU A 224 -6.05 30.72 -18.30
N THR A 225 -7.15 30.12 -17.92
CA THR A 225 -7.34 29.48 -16.60
C THR A 225 -7.37 27.95 -16.65
N VAL A 226 -7.32 27.38 -17.86
CA VAL A 226 -7.45 25.93 -18.08
C VAL A 226 -6.34 25.47 -19.03
N PHE A 227 -5.61 24.44 -18.64
CA PHE A 227 -4.63 23.78 -19.51
C PHE A 227 -5.35 22.96 -20.60
N SER A 228 -4.80 22.96 -21.82
CA SER A 228 -5.27 22.10 -22.87
C SER A 228 -4.94 20.63 -22.58
N GLY A 229 -5.67 19.70 -23.24
CA GLY A 229 -5.35 18.27 -23.14
C GLY A 229 -3.94 17.95 -23.67
N ALA A 230 -3.43 18.70 -24.66
CA ALA A 230 -2.07 18.57 -25.17
C ALA A 230 -1.01 18.99 -24.14
N ASP A 231 -1.25 20.07 -23.41
CA ASP A 231 -0.37 20.55 -22.33
C ASP A 231 -0.35 19.56 -21.17
N ALA A 232 -1.50 19.04 -20.76
CA ALA A 232 -1.60 18.02 -19.72
C ALA A 232 -0.89 16.72 -20.13
N PHE A 233 -1.00 16.31 -21.40
CA PHE A 233 -0.31 15.13 -21.92
C PHE A 233 1.21 15.32 -21.94
N LYS A 234 1.69 16.50 -22.33
CA LYS A 234 3.13 16.84 -22.29
C LYS A 234 3.72 16.68 -20.89
N LEU A 235 2.99 17.11 -19.85
CA LEU A 235 3.41 16.93 -18.45
C LEU A 235 3.33 15.45 -18.00
N TYR A 236 2.40 14.69 -18.54
CA TYR A 236 2.26 13.26 -18.23
C TYR A 236 3.39 12.43 -18.85
N ASP A 237 3.85 12.79 -20.06
CA ASP A 237 4.87 12.05 -20.81
C ASP A 237 6.32 12.44 -20.40
N THR A 238 6.48 13.44 -19.54
CA THR A 238 7.77 13.88 -19.00
C THR A 238 8.10 13.19 -17.70
#